data_be525d5d833d32a15d7d3364a029da8f
#
_entry.id   be525d5d833d32a15d7d3364a029da8f
#
_cell.length_a   1.000
_cell.length_b   1.000
_cell.length_c   1.000
_cell.angle_alpha   90.00
_cell.angle_beta   90.00
_cell.angle_gamma   90.00
#
_symmetry.space_group_name_H-M   'P 1'
#
loop_
_entity.id
_entity.type
_entity.pdbx_description
1 polymer ?
#
loop_
_entity_poly.entity_id
_entity_poly.type
_entity_poly.pdbx_seq_one_letter_code
_entity_poly.pdbx_strand_id
1 'polypeptide(L)'
;VQLKEQNASLAGMNVITEPIVSYTSGNLASHVLGYVGPIDEQEYETRKDTYRNDDIIGKSGIQYVFEKYLKGTDGVKQVDMTVDGAITSEYISEEAVSGSDVVLTIDANLQKVAEEALKENIENIAAGKYGEKHDTKAGAVVVMNVHTGEVLAMASYPDYNPERYSEEYSNDDTGKYTNRAISGAYPPGSTFKMAVATAALQEGAITPTSRINDTGVYPYGHHPVCWYYTSYRSGHGYLNVTQALKYSCNYFFYEMGYRLGIDKITDYASRYGLGKRTGIELEGEAQGN
;
A
#
# COMPACT_ATOMS: atom_id res chain seq x y z
N VAL A 1 30.76 -15.45 -21.57
CA VAL A 1 31.25 -15.85 -22.89
C VAL A 1 32.63 -16.55 -22.74
N GLN A 2 33.66 -15.90 -22.14
CA GLN A 2 35.01 -16.47 -22.00
C GLN A 2 35.04 -17.78 -21.21
N LEU A 3 34.25 -17.94 -20.15
CA LEU A 3 34.14 -19.19 -19.37
C LEU A 3 33.53 -20.34 -20.19
N LYS A 4 32.50 -20.02 -21.03
CA LYS A 4 31.93 -21.05 -21.93
C LYS A 4 32.92 -21.53 -22.99
N GLU A 5 33.78 -20.64 -23.51
CA GLU A 5 34.79 -20.95 -24.49
C GLU A 5 35.95 -21.80 -23.89
N GLN A 6 36.20 -21.71 -22.58
CA GLN A 6 37.20 -22.45 -21.83
C GLN A 6 36.67 -23.71 -21.15
N ASN A 7 35.40 -24.05 -21.32
CA ASN A 7 34.70 -25.12 -20.58
C ASN A 7 35.40 -26.50 -20.75
N ALA A 8 36.04 -26.77 -21.88
CA ALA A 8 36.79 -27.99 -22.11
C ALA A 8 38.00 -28.21 -21.17
N SER A 9 38.51 -27.13 -20.54
CA SER A 9 39.65 -27.17 -19.61
C SER A 9 39.21 -27.16 -18.13
N LEU A 10 37.93 -26.97 -17.82
CA LEU A 10 37.37 -26.84 -16.47
C LEU A 10 36.47 -28.03 -16.15
N ALA A 11 37.07 -29.21 -15.90
CA ALA A 11 36.35 -30.42 -15.59
C ALA A 11 35.44 -30.24 -14.36
N GLY A 12 34.16 -30.59 -14.50
CA GLY A 12 33.16 -30.47 -13.43
C GLY A 12 32.51 -29.09 -13.28
N MET A 13 32.83 -28.10 -14.13
CA MET A 13 32.18 -26.79 -14.14
C MET A 13 31.17 -26.67 -15.31
N ASN A 14 29.98 -26.18 -15.02
CA ASN A 14 28.98 -25.84 -16.03
C ASN A 14 28.60 -24.34 -15.90
N VAL A 15 28.31 -23.69 -17.03
CA VAL A 15 27.87 -22.31 -17.09
C VAL A 15 26.42 -22.29 -17.54
N ILE A 16 25.55 -21.99 -16.61
CA ILE A 16 24.12 -21.82 -16.85
C ILE A 16 23.77 -20.33 -16.92
N THR A 17 22.67 -20.01 -17.56
CA THR A 17 22.09 -18.64 -17.56
C THR A 17 20.82 -18.70 -16.73
N GLU A 18 20.77 -17.91 -15.66
CA GLU A 18 19.60 -17.79 -14.82
C GLU A 18 18.99 -16.39 -15.00
N PRO A 19 17.66 -16.26 -15.10
CA PRO A 19 17.00 -14.98 -15.09
C PRO A 19 17.11 -14.37 -13.69
N ILE A 20 17.38 -13.07 -13.64
CA ILE A 20 17.37 -12.29 -12.39
C ILE A 20 16.36 -11.17 -12.52
N VAL A 21 15.61 -10.89 -11.45
CA VAL A 21 14.74 -9.74 -11.38
C VAL A 21 15.58 -8.48 -11.09
N SER A 22 15.34 -7.42 -11.84
CA SER A 22 16.00 -6.12 -11.65
C SER A 22 14.96 -5.00 -11.55
N TYR A 23 15.15 -4.13 -10.60
CA TYR A 23 14.27 -2.98 -10.36
C TYR A 23 14.89 -1.72 -10.96
N THR A 24 14.65 -1.50 -12.25
CA THR A 24 15.29 -0.45 -13.05
C THR A 24 15.07 0.97 -12.53
N SER A 25 14.05 1.19 -11.70
CA SER A 25 13.73 2.48 -11.08
C SER A 25 14.11 2.56 -9.59
N GLY A 26 14.94 1.63 -9.10
CA GLY A 26 15.39 1.59 -7.71
C GLY A 26 14.25 1.37 -6.73
N ASN A 27 14.05 2.30 -5.78
CA ASN A 27 13.03 2.18 -4.72
C ASN A 27 11.61 2.58 -5.19
N LEU A 28 11.47 3.11 -6.41
CA LEU A 28 10.17 3.61 -6.89
C LEU A 28 9.10 2.52 -6.82
N ALA A 29 7.99 2.84 -6.18
CA ALA A 29 6.84 1.96 -5.99
C ALA A 29 7.18 0.63 -5.28
N SER A 30 8.22 0.59 -4.45
CA SER A 30 8.70 -0.66 -3.81
C SER A 30 7.60 -1.44 -3.07
N HIS A 31 6.68 -0.74 -2.38
CA HIS A 31 5.56 -1.38 -1.68
C HIS A 31 4.45 -1.90 -2.61
N VAL A 32 4.36 -1.36 -3.84
CA VAL A 32 3.42 -1.83 -4.87
C VAL A 32 4.03 -3.00 -5.63
N LEU A 33 5.25 -2.83 -6.13
CA LEU A 33 5.95 -3.86 -6.90
C LEU A 33 6.26 -5.08 -6.03
N GLY A 34 6.66 -4.87 -4.79
CA GLY A 34 7.13 -5.91 -3.92
C GLY A 34 8.57 -6.32 -4.22
N TYR A 35 8.95 -7.49 -3.76
CA TYR A 35 10.28 -8.07 -3.95
C TYR A 35 10.18 -9.58 -4.19
N VAL A 36 11.26 -10.14 -4.71
CA VAL A 36 11.43 -11.57 -4.90
C VAL A 36 12.45 -12.15 -3.91
N GLY A 37 12.33 -13.41 -3.60
CA GLY A 37 13.24 -14.11 -2.70
C GLY A 37 13.16 -15.61 -2.88
N PRO A 38 14.09 -16.38 -2.23
CA PRO A 38 14.06 -17.84 -2.28
C PRO A 38 12.73 -18.39 -1.77
N ILE A 39 12.22 -19.42 -2.44
CA ILE A 39 11.06 -20.16 -1.96
C ILE A 39 11.39 -20.80 -0.61
N ASP A 40 10.51 -20.68 0.38
CA ASP A 40 10.68 -21.37 1.65
C ASP A 40 10.05 -22.77 1.63
N GLU A 41 10.33 -23.56 2.66
CA GLU A 41 9.87 -24.95 2.75
C GLU A 41 8.34 -25.06 2.72
N GLN A 42 7.63 -24.16 3.38
CA GLN A 42 6.16 -24.18 3.44
C GLN A 42 5.54 -23.80 2.10
N GLU A 43 6.08 -22.79 1.43
CA GLU A 43 5.68 -22.38 0.09
C GLU A 43 5.96 -23.49 -0.93
N TYR A 44 7.12 -24.12 -0.84
CA TYR A 44 7.50 -25.23 -1.72
C TYR A 44 6.55 -26.42 -1.57
N GLU A 45 6.25 -26.86 -0.34
CA GLU A 45 5.33 -27.97 -0.10
C GLU A 45 3.94 -27.78 -0.73
N THR A 46 3.49 -26.55 -0.85
CA THR A 46 2.21 -26.21 -1.49
C THR A 46 2.29 -26.03 -3.00
N ARG A 47 3.50 -25.91 -3.57
CA ARG A 47 3.74 -25.53 -4.97
C ARG A 47 4.71 -26.45 -5.70
N LYS A 48 5.11 -27.60 -5.13
CA LYS A 48 6.14 -28.51 -5.65
C LYS A 48 5.89 -29.07 -7.05
N ASP A 49 4.63 -29.02 -7.52
CA ASP A 49 4.29 -29.42 -8.89
C ASP A 49 4.72 -28.37 -9.94
N THR A 50 5.03 -27.14 -9.50
CA THR A 50 5.33 -26.00 -10.39
C THR A 50 6.70 -25.38 -10.10
N TYR A 51 7.21 -25.54 -8.87
CA TYR A 51 8.44 -24.92 -8.42
C TYR A 51 9.45 -25.94 -7.91
N ARG A 52 10.72 -25.56 -7.98
CA ARG A 52 11.83 -26.27 -7.34
C ARG A 52 12.15 -25.63 -6.00
N ASN A 53 12.86 -26.34 -5.16
CA ASN A 53 13.24 -25.90 -3.81
C ASN A 53 14.28 -24.76 -3.79
N ASP A 54 14.87 -24.44 -4.94
CA ASP A 54 15.86 -23.39 -5.14
C ASP A 54 15.32 -22.21 -5.99
N ASP A 55 14.04 -22.24 -6.36
CA ASP A 55 13.43 -21.18 -7.16
C ASP A 55 13.33 -19.86 -6.38
N ILE A 56 13.40 -18.76 -7.12
CA ILE A 56 13.12 -17.41 -6.65
C ILE A 56 11.67 -17.07 -7.02
N ILE A 57 10.89 -16.64 -6.03
CA ILE A 57 9.49 -16.34 -6.20
C ILE A 57 9.15 -14.93 -5.67
N GLY A 58 8.02 -14.36 -6.10
CA GLY A 58 7.47 -13.14 -5.53
C GLY A 58 7.07 -13.33 -4.07
N LYS A 59 7.52 -12.42 -3.19
CA LYS A 59 7.27 -12.49 -1.75
C LYS A 59 6.25 -11.45 -1.27
N SER A 60 6.05 -10.38 -2.01
CA SER A 60 5.07 -9.35 -1.69
C SER A 60 4.64 -8.57 -2.94
N GLY A 61 3.60 -7.76 -2.80
CA GLY A 61 3.12 -6.85 -3.83
C GLY A 61 2.73 -7.55 -5.14
N ILE A 62 2.95 -6.87 -6.24
CA ILE A 62 2.65 -7.39 -7.59
C ILE A 62 3.45 -8.66 -7.89
N GLN A 63 4.70 -8.72 -7.44
CA GLN A 63 5.53 -9.93 -7.62
C GLN A 63 4.87 -11.17 -7.01
N TYR A 64 4.25 -11.04 -5.84
CA TYR A 64 3.57 -12.15 -5.18
C TYR A 64 2.20 -12.47 -5.80
N VAL A 65 1.36 -11.45 -5.98
CA VAL A 65 -0.03 -11.66 -6.41
C VAL A 65 -0.13 -12.13 -7.85
N PHE A 66 0.75 -11.63 -8.73
CA PHE A 66 0.78 -11.97 -10.14
C PHE A 66 1.87 -12.97 -10.51
N GLU A 67 2.49 -13.63 -9.54
CA GLU A 67 3.56 -14.62 -9.72
C GLU A 67 3.25 -15.64 -10.82
N LYS A 68 2.04 -16.22 -10.81
CA LYS A 68 1.62 -17.23 -11.79
C LYS A 68 1.60 -16.73 -13.25
N TYR A 69 1.51 -15.40 -13.44
CA TYR A 69 1.57 -14.77 -14.76
C TYR A 69 2.97 -14.34 -15.13
N LEU A 70 3.76 -13.93 -14.14
CA LEU A 70 5.10 -13.40 -14.32
C LEU A 70 6.15 -14.50 -14.54
N LYS A 71 6.00 -15.66 -13.89
CA LYS A 71 7.00 -16.74 -13.90
C LYS A 71 7.25 -17.34 -15.28
N GLY A 72 6.21 -17.58 -16.08
CA GLY A 72 6.32 -18.38 -17.29
C GLY A 72 6.45 -19.89 -17.02
N THR A 73 7.05 -20.62 -17.95
CA THR A 73 7.26 -22.07 -17.86
C THR A 73 8.69 -22.40 -18.23
N ASP A 74 9.38 -23.16 -17.37
CA ASP A 74 10.75 -23.59 -17.62
C ASP A 74 10.81 -24.58 -18.78
N GLY A 75 11.84 -24.46 -19.62
CA GLY A 75 12.17 -25.45 -20.63
C GLY A 75 12.90 -26.65 -20.06
N VAL A 76 12.90 -27.72 -20.80
CA VAL A 76 13.64 -28.95 -20.44
C VAL A 76 14.76 -29.23 -21.44
N LYS A 77 16.00 -29.28 -20.91
CA LYS A 77 17.19 -29.63 -21.68
C LYS A 77 17.61 -31.05 -21.31
N GLN A 78 17.70 -31.91 -22.29
CA GLN A 78 18.25 -33.25 -22.13
C GLN A 78 19.76 -33.25 -22.46
N VAL A 79 20.50 -33.92 -21.61
CA VAL A 79 21.97 -34.03 -21.75
C VAL A 79 22.35 -35.50 -21.70
N ASP A 80 22.94 -36.01 -22.77
CA ASP A 80 23.49 -37.35 -22.83
C ASP A 80 24.95 -37.31 -22.34
N MET A 81 25.27 -38.19 -21.42
CA MET A 81 26.62 -38.25 -20.82
C MET A 81 27.22 -39.66 -20.95
N THR A 82 28.51 -39.70 -21.13
CA THR A 82 29.28 -40.97 -20.99
C THR A 82 29.35 -41.37 -19.52
N VAL A 83 29.75 -42.64 -19.26
CA VAL A 83 29.99 -43.18 -17.90
C VAL A 83 31.04 -42.34 -17.14
N ASP A 84 31.93 -41.71 -17.84
CA ASP A 84 33.02 -40.86 -17.30
C ASP A 84 32.55 -39.40 -17.05
N GLY A 85 31.26 -39.09 -17.31
CA GLY A 85 30.69 -37.77 -17.09
C GLY A 85 30.91 -36.76 -18.23
N ALA A 86 31.43 -37.19 -19.39
CA ALA A 86 31.58 -36.30 -20.53
C ALA A 86 30.24 -36.16 -21.29
N ILE A 87 29.83 -34.92 -21.57
CA ILE A 87 28.63 -34.63 -22.35
C ILE A 87 28.86 -34.99 -23.80
N THR A 88 28.00 -35.86 -24.35
CA THR A 88 28.07 -36.34 -25.74
C THR A 88 27.06 -35.64 -26.64
N SER A 89 25.89 -35.29 -26.13
CA SER A 89 24.91 -34.49 -26.83
C SER A 89 24.08 -33.64 -25.87
N GLU A 90 23.56 -32.55 -26.39
CA GLU A 90 22.59 -31.72 -25.68
C GLU A 90 21.49 -31.31 -26.67
N TYR A 91 20.26 -31.43 -26.24
CA TYR A 91 19.13 -30.89 -27.00
C TYR A 91 18.00 -30.38 -26.09
N ILE A 92 17.26 -29.38 -26.55
CA ILE A 92 16.11 -28.88 -25.84
C ILE A 92 14.91 -29.78 -26.21
N SER A 93 14.37 -30.48 -25.21
CA SER A 93 13.18 -31.31 -25.40
C SER A 93 11.88 -30.52 -25.25
N GLU A 94 11.90 -29.47 -24.43
CA GLU A 94 10.79 -28.56 -24.25
C GLU A 94 11.34 -27.12 -24.20
N GLU A 95 10.75 -26.23 -25.01
CA GLU A 95 11.15 -24.81 -25.05
C GLU A 95 10.61 -24.09 -23.83
N ALA A 96 11.40 -23.19 -23.28
CA ALA A 96 10.94 -22.26 -22.22
C ALA A 96 9.90 -21.26 -22.78
N VAL A 97 8.88 -21.01 -22.02
CA VAL A 97 7.85 -19.99 -22.34
C VAL A 97 7.95 -18.84 -21.37
N SER A 98 8.16 -17.63 -21.87
CA SER A 98 8.24 -16.43 -21.05
C SER A 98 6.91 -16.17 -20.33
N GLY A 99 6.96 -15.58 -19.14
CA GLY A 99 5.81 -15.06 -18.45
C GLY A 99 5.17 -13.87 -19.19
N SER A 100 4.04 -13.46 -18.68
CA SER A 100 3.26 -12.32 -19.20
C SER A 100 3.71 -11.01 -18.56
N ASP A 101 3.49 -9.91 -19.27
CA ASP A 101 3.64 -8.56 -18.70
C ASP A 101 2.43 -8.21 -17.83
N VAL A 102 2.66 -7.48 -16.75
CA VAL A 102 1.63 -6.87 -15.91
C VAL A 102 1.70 -5.36 -16.03
N VAL A 103 0.62 -4.76 -16.55
CA VAL A 103 0.51 -3.29 -16.71
C VAL A 103 -0.30 -2.74 -15.56
N LEU A 104 0.28 -1.80 -14.81
CA LEU A 104 -0.36 -1.15 -13.67
C LEU A 104 -1.02 0.17 -14.08
N THR A 105 -1.99 0.62 -13.29
CA THR A 105 -2.58 1.96 -13.41
C THR A 105 -1.69 3.07 -12.84
N ILE A 106 -0.59 2.69 -12.18
CA ILE A 106 0.36 3.63 -11.57
C ILE A 106 1.04 4.48 -12.64
N ASP A 107 0.92 5.79 -12.54
CA ASP A 107 1.73 6.75 -13.29
C ASP A 107 3.09 6.92 -12.59
N ALA A 108 4.16 6.52 -13.24
CA ALA A 108 5.50 6.53 -12.65
C ALA A 108 5.99 7.93 -12.23
N ASN A 109 5.59 8.98 -12.96
CA ASN A 109 5.98 10.35 -12.62
C ASN A 109 5.19 10.84 -11.40
N LEU A 110 3.88 10.55 -11.35
CA LEU A 110 3.05 10.90 -10.21
C LEU A 110 3.46 10.12 -8.96
N GLN A 111 3.80 8.84 -9.10
CA GLN A 111 4.33 8.00 -8.02
C GLN A 111 5.60 8.60 -7.43
N LYS A 112 6.55 8.99 -8.28
CA LYS A 112 7.79 9.63 -7.84
C LYS A 112 7.53 10.92 -7.06
N VAL A 113 6.67 11.79 -7.58
CA VAL A 113 6.30 13.05 -6.90
C VAL A 113 5.62 12.74 -5.56
N ALA A 114 4.74 11.74 -5.49
CA ALA A 114 4.05 11.35 -4.25
C ALA A 114 5.04 10.85 -3.18
N GLU A 115 6.02 10.02 -3.56
CA GLU A 115 7.04 9.49 -2.65
C GLU A 115 7.97 10.61 -2.14
N GLU A 116 8.48 11.45 -3.05
CA GLU A 116 9.34 12.58 -2.69
C GLU A 116 8.63 13.57 -1.77
N ALA A 117 7.38 13.93 -2.09
CA ALA A 117 6.58 14.85 -1.26
C ALA A 117 6.23 14.25 0.10
N LEU A 118 5.89 12.96 0.16
CA LEU A 118 5.60 12.27 1.42
C LEU A 118 6.81 12.27 2.35
N LYS A 119 7.96 11.88 1.83
CA LYS A 119 9.23 11.87 2.55
C LYS A 119 9.58 13.28 3.07
N GLU A 120 9.59 14.27 2.18
CA GLU A 120 9.93 15.65 2.54
C GLU A 120 8.98 16.19 3.63
N ASN A 121 7.68 15.95 3.53
CA ASN A 121 6.73 16.43 4.53
C ASN A 121 6.93 15.76 5.88
N ILE A 122 7.17 14.45 5.93
CA ILE A 122 7.45 13.73 7.19
C ILE A 122 8.71 14.29 7.85
N GLU A 123 9.80 14.46 7.10
CA GLU A 123 11.03 15.02 7.59
C GLU A 123 10.86 16.48 8.07
N ASN A 124 10.09 17.29 7.37
CA ASN A 124 9.81 18.68 7.71
C ASN A 124 8.96 18.78 8.99
N ILE A 125 7.95 17.91 9.17
CA ILE A 125 7.15 17.82 10.40
C ILE A 125 8.04 17.40 11.58
N ALA A 126 8.85 16.37 11.42
CA ALA A 126 9.77 15.89 12.44
C ALA A 126 10.80 16.96 12.84
N ALA A 127 11.23 17.79 11.88
CA ALA A 127 12.15 18.91 12.13
C ALA A 127 11.46 20.15 12.73
N GLY A 128 10.13 20.20 12.78
CA GLY A 128 9.35 21.35 13.26
C GLY A 128 9.31 22.53 12.29
N LYS A 129 9.51 22.30 11.00
CA LYS A 129 9.47 23.39 9.98
C LYS A 129 8.09 24.02 9.81
N TYR A 130 7.02 23.34 10.20
CA TYR A 130 5.64 23.82 10.12
C TYR A 130 5.04 24.23 11.48
N GLY A 131 5.86 24.32 12.53
CA GLY A 131 5.45 24.68 13.88
C GLY A 131 6.14 23.81 14.93
N GLU A 132 5.36 23.17 15.82
CA GLU A 132 5.93 22.25 16.80
C GLU A 132 6.51 21.00 16.14
N LYS A 133 7.57 20.47 16.75
CA LYS A 133 8.14 19.18 16.36
C LYS A 133 7.21 18.05 16.77
N HIS A 134 6.99 17.13 15.87
CA HIS A 134 6.27 15.90 16.14
C HIS A 134 7.16 14.69 15.85
N ASP A 135 7.03 13.63 16.64
CA ASP A 135 7.73 12.36 16.39
C ASP A 135 7.06 11.59 15.25
N THR A 136 7.14 12.17 14.04
CA THR A 136 6.57 11.62 12.82
C THR A 136 7.64 10.88 12.05
N LYS A 137 7.45 9.57 11.86
CA LYS A 137 8.45 8.69 11.22
C LYS A 137 7.92 7.98 9.99
N ALA A 138 6.61 7.99 9.79
CA ALA A 138 5.98 7.18 8.76
C ALA A 138 4.70 7.84 8.24
N GLY A 139 4.28 7.44 7.04
CA GLY A 139 3.03 7.90 6.43
C GLY A 139 2.73 7.18 5.13
N ALA A 140 1.59 7.52 4.54
CA ALA A 140 1.16 6.99 3.26
C ALA A 140 0.42 8.04 2.44
N VAL A 141 0.47 7.88 1.11
CA VAL A 141 -0.28 8.67 0.13
C VAL A 141 -0.92 7.73 -0.88
N VAL A 142 -2.19 7.97 -1.20
CA VAL A 142 -2.89 7.31 -2.31
C VAL A 142 -3.49 8.38 -3.19
N VAL A 143 -3.26 8.28 -4.50
CA VAL A 143 -3.84 9.16 -5.52
C VAL A 143 -4.71 8.30 -6.44
N MET A 144 -5.99 8.64 -6.54
CA MET A 144 -6.96 7.91 -7.33
C MET A 144 -7.63 8.82 -8.37
N ASN A 145 -7.93 8.24 -9.52
CA ASN A 145 -8.87 8.83 -10.47
C ASN A 145 -10.31 8.58 -9.98
N VAL A 146 -11.00 9.65 -9.58
CA VAL A 146 -12.36 9.55 -9.00
C VAL A 146 -13.43 9.10 -10.01
N HIS A 147 -13.15 9.14 -11.31
CA HIS A 147 -14.08 8.72 -12.36
C HIS A 147 -13.93 7.25 -12.73
N THR A 148 -12.71 6.71 -12.68
CA THR A 148 -12.40 5.34 -13.10
C THR A 148 -12.15 4.41 -11.92
N GLY A 149 -11.75 4.95 -10.76
CA GLY A 149 -11.30 4.19 -9.59
C GLY A 149 -9.85 3.73 -9.69
N GLU A 150 -9.14 4.04 -10.76
CA GLU A 150 -7.74 3.68 -10.93
C GLU A 150 -6.86 4.32 -9.87
N VAL A 151 -5.98 3.54 -9.26
CA VAL A 151 -4.92 4.03 -8.38
C VAL A 151 -3.76 4.50 -9.24
N LEU A 152 -3.51 5.81 -9.24
CA LEU A 152 -2.48 6.46 -10.05
C LEU A 152 -1.14 6.59 -9.31
N ALA A 153 -1.17 6.65 -7.98
CA ALA A 153 0.01 6.56 -7.14
C ALA A 153 -0.35 5.96 -5.77
N MET A 154 0.56 5.17 -5.22
CA MET A 154 0.46 4.60 -3.88
C MET A 154 1.84 4.57 -3.24
N ALA A 155 2.06 5.45 -2.27
CA ALA A 155 3.33 5.61 -1.59
C ALA A 155 3.21 5.29 -0.10
N SER A 156 4.21 4.62 0.44
CA SER A 156 4.42 4.41 1.87
C SER A 156 5.84 4.86 2.24
N TYR A 157 5.98 5.50 3.39
CA TYR A 157 7.27 5.90 3.92
C TYR A 157 7.44 5.35 5.36
N PRO A 158 8.62 4.86 5.75
CA PRO A 158 9.84 4.72 4.92
C PRO A 158 9.67 3.73 3.78
N ASP A 159 10.41 3.96 2.69
CA ASP A 159 10.55 3.04 1.56
C ASP A 159 11.75 2.09 1.75
N TYR A 160 11.91 1.14 0.85
CA TYR A 160 13.01 0.18 0.85
C TYR A 160 13.51 -0.10 -0.56
N ASN A 161 14.74 -0.62 -0.66
CA ASN A 161 15.27 -1.11 -1.93
C ASN A 161 14.89 -2.60 -2.10
N PRO A 162 14.04 -2.96 -3.07
CA PRO A 162 13.61 -4.34 -3.25
C PRO A 162 14.74 -5.29 -3.66
N GLU A 163 15.82 -4.79 -4.30
CA GLU A 163 17.01 -5.62 -4.63
C GLU A 163 17.82 -6.01 -3.40
N ARG A 164 17.69 -5.27 -2.30
CA ARG A 164 18.47 -5.47 -1.07
C ARG A 164 17.66 -6.01 0.09
N TYR A 165 16.44 -6.47 -0.18
CA TYR A 165 15.53 -6.91 0.86
C TYR A 165 16.14 -7.98 1.79
N SER A 166 16.78 -9.01 1.24
CA SER A 166 17.38 -10.10 2.02
C SER A 166 18.52 -9.67 2.93
N GLU A 167 19.24 -8.60 2.58
CA GLU A 167 20.33 -8.05 3.38
C GLU A 167 19.82 -7.17 4.54
N GLU A 168 18.69 -6.49 4.33
CA GLU A 168 18.19 -5.44 5.21
C GLU A 168 17.07 -5.90 6.15
N TYR A 169 16.34 -6.98 5.81
CA TYR A 169 15.13 -7.40 6.51
C TYR A 169 15.38 -7.78 7.98
N SER A 170 16.45 -8.50 8.26
CA SER A 170 16.75 -9.02 9.61
C SER A 170 17.04 -7.95 10.67
N ASN A 171 17.26 -6.69 10.24
CA ASN A 171 17.63 -5.56 11.10
C ASN A 171 16.62 -4.40 11.02
N ASP A 172 15.40 -4.63 10.50
CA ASP A 172 14.42 -3.56 10.37
C ASP A 172 13.55 -3.42 11.63
N ASP A 173 13.73 -2.31 12.33
CA ASP A 173 12.89 -1.84 13.43
C ASP A 173 11.96 -0.67 13.03
N THR A 174 12.03 -0.23 11.76
CA THR A 174 11.30 0.94 11.24
C THR A 174 9.94 0.60 10.63
N GLY A 175 9.72 -0.68 10.32
CA GLY A 175 8.55 -1.16 9.59
C GLY A 175 8.51 -0.65 8.15
N LYS A 176 9.68 -0.45 7.52
CA LYS A 176 9.78 0.06 6.14
C LYS A 176 9.18 -0.87 5.08
N TYR A 177 9.02 -2.16 5.40
CA TYR A 177 8.39 -3.13 4.49
C TYR A 177 6.86 -3.15 4.55
N THR A 178 6.27 -2.38 5.46
CA THR A 178 4.82 -2.31 5.61
C THR A 178 4.22 -1.38 4.56
N ASN A 179 3.33 -1.88 3.71
CA ASN A 179 2.52 -1.04 2.82
C ASN A 179 1.42 -0.33 3.62
N ARG A 180 1.75 0.81 4.21
CA ARG A 180 0.87 1.59 5.09
C ARG A 180 -0.37 2.12 4.38
N ALA A 181 -0.31 2.23 3.06
CA ALA A 181 -1.43 2.73 2.27
C ALA A 181 -2.64 1.78 2.30
N ILE A 182 -2.40 0.47 2.44
CA ILE A 182 -3.45 -0.56 2.43
C ILE A 182 -3.58 -1.32 3.75
N SER A 183 -2.47 -1.51 4.50
CA SER A 183 -2.48 -2.26 5.76
C SER A 183 -2.71 -1.40 7.00
N GLY A 184 -2.55 -0.07 6.87
CA GLY A 184 -2.73 0.85 7.99
C GLY A 184 -4.20 1.17 8.26
N ALA A 185 -4.63 1.03 9.51
CA ALA A 185 -5.92 1.53 9.98
C ALA A 185 -5.69 2.82 10.77
N TYR A 186 -6.16 3.94 10.25
CA TYR A 186 -5.94 5.26 10.82
C TYR A 186 -7.25 5.92 11.23
N PRO A 187 -7.30 6.66 12.36
CA PRO A 187 -8.47 7.47 12.70
C PRO A 187 -8.74 8.51 11.60
N PRO A 188 -9.93 8.52 10.99
CA PRO A 188 -10.23 9.40 9.85
C PRO A 188 -10.29 10.89 10.25
N GLY A 189 -10.45 11.21 11.52
CA GLY A 189 -10.56 12.58 12.00
C GLY A 189 -11.70 13.35 11.31
N SER A 190 -11.43 14.61 10.96
CA SER A 190 -12.44 15.49 10.35
C SER A 190 -12.89 15.10 8.94
N THR A 191 -12.19 14.19 8.25
CA THR A 191 -12.66 13.68 6.95
C THR A 191 -13.94 12.86 7.10
N PHE A 192 -14.16 12.24 8.25
CA PHE A 192 -15.38 11.50 8.57
C PHE A 192 -16.65 12.41 8.65
N LYS A 193 -16.47 13.71 8.85
CA LYS A 193 -17.58 14.66 8.91
C LYS A 193 -18.42 14.71 7.64
N MET A 194 -17.85 14.36 6.50
CA MET A 194 -18.60 14.27 5.24
C MET A 194 -19.66 13.17 5.30
N ALA A 195 -19.33 11.98 5.83
CA ALA A 195 -20.29 10.90 5.99
C ALA A 195 -21.41 11.28 6.98
N VAL A 196 -21.05 11.92 8.10
CA VAL A 196 -22.03 12.38 9.09
C VAL A 196 -22.92 13.49 8.54
N ALA A 197 -22.39 14.43 7.75
CA ALA A 197 -23.16 15.48 7.11
C ALA A 197 -24.15 14.92 6.09
N THR A 198 -23.73 13.94 5.29
CA THR A 198 -24.62 13.24 4.35
C THR A 198 -25.74 12.53 5.08
N ALA A 199 -25.42 11.77 6.14
CA ALA A 199 -26.43 11.13 6.97
C ALA A 199 -27.44 12.13 7.53
N ALA A 200 -26.97 13.24 8.10
CA ALA A 200 -27.81 14.27 8.70
C ALA A 200 -28.78 14.93 7.70
N LEU A 201 -28.32 15.17 6.48
CA LEU A 201 -29.15 15.71 5.40
C LEU A 201 -30.15 14.71 4.86
N GLN A 202 -29.72 13.47 4.59
CA GLN A 202 -30.56 12.40 4.03
C GLN A 202 -31.65 11.95 5.00
N GLU A 203 -31.34 11.87 6.29
CA GLU A 203 -32.27 11.50 7.35
C GLU A 203 -33.18 12.66 7.78
N GLY A 204 -33.04 13.84 7.18
CA GLY A 204 -33.83 15.01 7.52
C GLY A 204 -33.55 15.58 8.93
N ALA A 205 -32.46 15.18 9.58
CA ALA A 205 -32.04 15.73 10.87
C ALA A 205 -31.72 17.22 10.79
N ILE A 206 -31.29 17.66 9.61
CA ILE A 206 -31.11 19.08 9.20
C ILE A 206 -31.48 19.25 7.74
N THR A 207 -31.67 20.53 7.37
CA THR A 207 -31.73 21.02 5.98
C THR A 207 -30.43 21.76 5.64
N PRO A 208 -30.10 22.05 4.38
CA PRO A 208 -28.94 22.86 4.01
C PRO A 208 -28.89 24.25 4.68
N THR A 209 -30.04 24.78 5.08
CA THR A 209 -30.17 26.07 5.71
C THR A 209 -30.31 26.03 7.24
N SER A 210 -30.46 24.82 7.82
CA SER A 210 -30.51 24.65 9.28
C SER A 210 -29.24 25.17 9.93
N ARG A 211 -29.38 25.89 11.05
CA ARG A 211 -28.26 26.47 11.78
C ARG A 211 -28.16 25.90 13.18
N ILE A 212 -26.95 25.61 13.61
CA ILE A 212 -26.60 25.19 14.97
C ILE A 212 -25.71 26.27 15.56
N ASN A 213 -26.00 26.69 16.80
CA ASN A 213 -25.22 27.68 17.52
C ASN A 213 -24.08 26.95 18.28
N ASP A 214 -22.86 27.03 17.77
CA ASP A 214 -21.65 26.56 18.47
C ASP A 214 -21.28 27.58 19.57
N THR A 215 -21.46 27.20 20.82
CA THR A 215 -21.07 27.97 22.00
C THR A 215 -19.68 27.56 22.55
N GLY A 216 -18.98 26.64 21.87
CA GLY A 216 -17.63 26.21 22.21
C GLY A 216 -17.59 24.90 22.97
N VAL A 217 -18.41 24.72 23.99
CA VAL A 217 -18.49 23.51 24.81
C VAL A 217 -19.85 22.85 24.57
N TYR A 218 -19.83 21.58 24.11
CA TYR A 218 -21.06 20.87 23.84
C TYR A 218 -21.73 20.41 25.16
N PRO A 219 -23.03 20.63 25.37
CA PRO A 219 -23.66 20.49 26.68
C PRO A 219 -23.93 19.05 27.13
N TYR A 220 -23.80 18.06 26.25
CA TYR A 220 -24.12 16.66 26.53
C TYR A 220 -22.87 15.78 26.55
N GLY A 221 -23.00 14.61 27.18
CA GLY A 221 -21.92 13.63 27.31
C GLY A 221 -20.81 14.13 28.24
N HIS A 222 -19.57 13.99 27.82
CA HIS A 222 -18.38 14.44 28.58
C HIS A 222 -18.06 15.93 28.32
N HIS A 223 -19.03 16.71 27.86
CA HIS A 223 -18.87 18.13 27.51
C HIS A 223 -17.69 18.36 26.54
N PRO A 224 -17.66 17.68 25.37
CA PRO A 224 -16.54 17.81 24.45
C PRO A 224 -16.44 19.22 23.90
N VAL A 225 -15.21 19.66 23.69
CA VAL A 225 -14.87 21.04 23.35
C VAL A 225 -14.61 21.16 21.85
N CYS A 226 -15.17 22.20 21.22
CA CYS A 226 -14.83 22.54 19.84
C CYS A 226 -13.39 23.09 19.79
N TRP A 227 -12.62 22.69 18.77
CA TRP A 227 -11.23 23.17 18.61
C TRP A 227 -11.13 24.71 18.60
N TYR A 228 -12.13 25.38 18.04
CA TYR A 228 -12.14 26.84 17.99
C TYR A 228 -12.17 27.45 19.40
N TYR A 229 -12.95 26.86 20.30
CA TYR A 229 -12.97 27.30 21.70
C TYR A 229 -11.63 27.08 22.41
N THR A 230 -10.96 25.98 22.12
CA THR A 230 -9.63 25.72 22.66
C THR A 230 -8.64 26.81 22.25
N SER A 231 -8.70 27.28 21.01
CA SER A 231 -7.78 28.27 20.44
C SER A 231 -8.16 29.71 20.78
N TYR A 232 -9.46 30.03 20.75
CA TYR A 232 -9.94 31.43 20.81
C TYR A 232 -10.86 31.74 21.98
N ARG A 233 -11.16 30.77 22.84
CA ARG A 233 -12.08 30.88 23.99
C ARG A 233 -13.49 31.36 23.60
N SER A 234 -13.90 31.10 22.38
CA SER A 234 -15.21 31.45 21.80
C SER A 234 -15.74 30.34 20.92
N GLY A 235 -17.06 30.20 20.79
CA GLY A 235 -17.65 29.32 19.78
C GLY A 235 -17.71 29.99 18.39
N HIS A 236 -17.95 29.19 17.35
CA HIS A 236 -18.14 29.72 15.98
C HIS A 236 -19.46 30.49 15.81
N GLY A 237 -20.39 30.44 16.76
CA GLY A 237 -21.72 30.99 16.61
C GLY A 237 -22.60 30.12 15.69
N TYR A 238 -23.55 30.76 14.99
CA TYR A 238 -24.51 30.05 14.13
C TYR A 238 -23.91 29.61 12.81
N LEU A 239 -23.80 28.31 12.61
CA LEU A 239 -23.29 27.68 11.38
C LEU A 239 -24.35 26.79 10.74
N ASN A 240 -24.43 26.81 9.40
CA ASN A 240 -25.08 25.76 8.63
C ASN A 240 -24.05 24.64 8.30
N VAL A 241 -24.50 23.52 7.68
CA VAL A 241 -23.67 22.36 7.39
C VAL A 241 -22.46 22.69 6.51
N THR A 242 -22.62 23.56 5.50
CA THR A 242 -21.52 23.99 4.62
C THR A 242 -20.46 24.77 5.40
N GLN A 243 -20.89 25.69 6.27
CA GLN A 243 -19.98 26.45 7.12
C GLN A 243 -19.31 25.54 8.17
N ALA A 244 -20.07 24.59 8.74
CA ALA A 244 -19.53 23.62 9.70
C ALA A 244 -18.45 22.72 9.09
N LEU A 245 -18.61 22.29 7.85
CA LEU A 245 -17.56 21.57 7.09
C LEU A 245 -16.38 22.48 6.79
N LYS A 246 -16.63 23.71 6.28
CA LYS A 246 -15.58 24.69 5.97
C LYS A 246 -14.67 24.99 7.16
N TYR A 247 -15.25 25.17 8.33
CA TYR A 247 -14.53 25.52 9.56
C TYR A 247 -14.19 24.28 10.41
N SER A 248 -14.52 23.09 9.93
CA SER A 248 -14.32 21.85 10.68
C SER A 248 -14.87 21.89 12.11
N CYS A 249 -16.05 22.48 12.29
CA CYS A 249 -16.67 22.73 13.59
C CYS A 249 -17.02 21.40 14.28
N ASN A 250 -16.33 21.07 15.37
CA ASN A 250 -16.63 19.83 16.12
C ASN A 250 -18.00 19.88 16.81
N TYR A 251 -18.37 21.02 17.37
CA TYR A 251 -19.66 21.20 18.07
C TYR A 251 -20.86 20.85 17.17
N PHE A 252 -20.86 21.35 15.92
CA PHE A 252 -21.90 21.00 14.95
C PHE A 252 -22.02 19.50 14.74
N PHE A 253 -20.90 18.81 14.60
CA PHE A 253 -20.89 17.37 14.35
C PHE A 253 -21.15 16.53 15.61
N TYR A 254 -20.90 17.04 16.82
CA TYR A 254 -21.41 16.41 18.06
C TYR A 254 -22.93 16.43 18.10
N GLU A 255 -23.55 17.55 17.74
CA GLU A 255 -25.01 17.67 17.63
C GLU A 255 -25.58 16.74 16.57
N MET A 256 -24.91 16.60 15.41
CA MET A 256 -25.33 15.65 14.39
C MET A 256 -25.23 14.20 14.90
N GLY A 257 -24.17 13.85 15.60
CA GLY A 257 -24.00 12.54 16.22
C GLY A 257 -25.10 12.22 17.24
N TYR A 258 -25.48 13.20 18.04
CA TYR A 258 -26.56 13.07 19.01
C TYR A 258 -27.93 12.86 18.34
N ARG A 259 -28.24 13.59 17.27
CA ARG A 259 -29.52 13.47 16.54
C ARG A 259 -29.65 12.18 15.74
N LEU A 260 -28.56 11.73 15.12
CA LEU A 260 -28.55 10.56 14.25
C LEU A 260 -28.50 9.25 15.04
N GLY A 261 -27.71 9.22 16.10
CA GLY A 261 -27.31 7.97 16.76
C GLY A 261 -26.30 7.17 15.97
N ILE A 262 -25.71 6.17 16.64
CA ILE A 262 -24.59 5.40 16.09
C ILE A 262 -25.01 4.56 14.87
N ASP A 263 -26.21 3.97 14.91
CA ASP A 263 -26.67 3.04 13.87
C ASP A 263 -26.76 3.72 12.49
N LYS A 264 -27.32 4.94 12.43
CA LYS A 264 -27.39 5.70 11.19
C LYS A 264 -26.03 6.14 10.71
N ILE A 265 -25.16 6.61 11.61
CA ILE A 265 -23.80 7.00 11.26
C ILE A 265 -23.03 5.81 10.65
N THR A 266 -23.15 4.64 11.27
CA THR A 266 -22.48 3.41 10.80
C THR A 266 -23.04 2.94 9.46
N ASP A 267 -24.37 3.02 9.25
CA ASP A 267 -24.98 2.68 7.96
C ASP A 267 -24.44 3.56 6.83
N TYR A 268 -24.45 4.89 7.04
CA TYR A 268 -23.91 5.80 6.01
C TYR A 268 -22.40 5.64 5.81
N ALA A 269 -21.61 5.42 6.86
CA ALA A 269 -20.20 5.12 6.75
C ALA A 269 -19.97 3.85 5.89
N SER A 270 -20.76 2.80 6.12
CA SER A 270 -20.70 1.56 5.32
C SER A 270 -21.09 1.76 3.85
N ARG A 271 -22.03 2.68 3.55
CA ARG A 271 -22.39 3.05 2.16
C ARG A 271 -21.24 3.76 1.44
N TYR A 272 -20.39 4.48 2.16
CA TYR A 272 -19.13 5.03 1.65
C TYR A 272 -18.00 4.00 1.51
N GLY A 273 -18.25 2.73 1.86
CA GLY A 273 -17.26 1.66 1.79
C GLY A 273 -16.35 1.57 3.01
N LEU A 274 -16.55 2.43 4.03
CA LEU A 274 -15.76 2.36 5.26
C LEU A 274 -16.08 1.05 6.03
N GLY A 275 -15.07 0.43 6.62
CA GLY A 275 -15.21 -0.86 7.30
C GLY A 275 -15.29 -2.06 6.34
N LYS A 276 -14.91 -1.90 5.06
CA LYS A 276 -14.89 -2.96 4.05
C LYS A 276 -13.58 -2.92 3.27
N ARG A 277 -13.13 -4.11 2.81
CA ARG A 277 -12.03 -4.18 1.85
C ARG A 277 -12.47 -3.60 0.51
N THR A 278 -11.55 -2.90 -0.15
CA THR A 278 -11.81 -2.26 -1.46
C THR A 278 -11.76 -3.26 -2.61
N GLY A 279 -11.07 -4.40 -2.41
CA GLY A 279 -10.81 -5.40 -3.43
C GLY A 279 -9.58 -5.07 -4.27
N ILE A 280 -8.68 -4.23 -3.78
CA ILE A 280 -7.37 -4.04 -4.41
C ILE A 280 -6.64 -5.38 -4.49
N GLU A 281 -5.96 -5.65 -5.60
CA GLU A 281 -5.31 -6.94 -5.86
C GLU A 281 -4.09 -7.21 -4.97
N LEU A 282 -3.62 -6.24 -4.20
CA LEU A 282 -2.50 -6.42 -3.27
C LEU A 282 -2.93 -7.15 -2.00
N GLU A 283 -2.03 -7.95 -1.43
CA GLU A 283 -2.26 -8.64 -0.17
C GLU A 283 -2.15 -7.68 1.04
N GLY A 284 -2.72 -8.10 2.17
CA GLY A 284 -2.57 -7.36 3.43
C GLY A 284 -3.47 -6.15 3.59
N GLU A 285 -4.49 -5.96 2.74
CA GLU A 285 -5.46 -4.88 2.90
C GLU A 285 -6.21 -5.01 4.23
N ALA A 286 -6.13 -3.95 5.06
CA ALA A 286 -6.88 -3.83 6.29
C ALA A 286 -8.33 -3.42 5.99
N GLN A 287 -9.29 -4.13 6.60
CA GLN A 287 -10.70 -3.80 6.42
C GLN A 287 -11.11 -2.48 7.08
N GLY A 288 -10.34 -2.02 8.08
CA GLY A 288 -10.74 -0.96 8.98
C GLY A 288 -11.67 -1.47 10.11
N ASN A 289 -11.97 -0.61 11.06
CA ASN A 289 -12.81 -0.92 12.23
C ASN A 289 -14.10 -0.11 12.19
#